data_16e6403184f9b506e9e05d0cb710d8a7
#
_entry.id   16e6403184f9b506e9e05d0cb710d8a7
#
_cell.length_a   1.000
_cell.length_b   1.000
_cell.length_c   1.000
_cell.angle_alpha   90.00
_cell.angle_beta   90.00
_cell.angle_gamma   90.00
#
_symmetry.space_group_name_H-M   'P 1'
#
loop_
_entity.id
_entity.type
_entity.pdbx_description
1 polymer ?
#
loop_
_entity_poly.entity_id
_entity_poly.type
_entity_poly.pdbx_seq_one_letter_code
_entity_poly.pdbx_strand_id
1 'polypeptide(L)'
;MKFAPLAAATLVLALVFPVFAQSQQSVSYDTTYDDSAFSLTGVACSDGVNGLITKGYTTLGSLPDFPSVGGAYVVGGYNSPNCGTCWQLYYAGTGKTINVLAVDVALDGFNISEEAMNTLTGGQAVQLGRVEVTATQVAASVCGL
;
A
#
# COMPACT_ATOMS: atom_id res chain seq x y z
N MET A 1 -18.93 25.63 -61.57
CA MET A 1 -18.54 24.46 -60.73
C MET A 1 -18.07 24.99 -59.37
N LYS A 2 -18.82 24.73 -58.31
CA LYS A 2 -18.48 25.16 -56.95
C LYS A 2 -17.85 23.99 -56.23
N PHE A 3 -16.57 24.11 -55.83
CA PHE A 3 -15.90 23.12 -54.99
C PHE A 3 -16.21 23.44 -53.51
N ALA A 4 -16.84 22.50 -52.81
CA ALA A 4 -17.03 22.59 -51.38
C ALA A 4 -15.76 22.08 -50.67
N PRO A 5 -15.26 22.76 -49.62
CA PRO A 5 -14.11 22.26 -48.85
C PRO A 5 -14.54 21.10 -47.95
N LEU A 6 -13.84 19.98 -48.04
CA LEU A 6 -13.93 18.89 -47.06
C LEU A 6 -13.33 19.37 -45.75
N ALA A 7 -14.15 19.51 -44.70
CA ALA A 7 -13.68 19.73 -43.34
C ALA A 7 -13.16 18.37 -42.75
N ALA A 8 -11.85 18.25 -42.58
CA ALA A 8 -11.27 17.11 -41.88
C ALA A 8 -11.51 17.28 -40.39
N ALA A 9 -12.39 16.45 -39.83
CA ALA A 9 -12.58 16.38 -38.37
C ALA A 9 -11.43 15.60 -37.76
N THR A 10 -10.54 16.30 -37.05
CA THR A 10 -9.44 15.68 -36.25
C THR A 10 -10.05 15.13 -34.98
N LEU A 11 -10.09 13.80 -34.85
CA LEU A 11 -10.51 13.12 -33.64
C LEU A 11 -9.34 13.19 -32.65
N VAL A 12 -9.45 14.06 -31.62
CA VAL A 12 -8.48 14.09 -30.50
C VAL A 12 -8.85 12.98 -29.55
N LEU A 13 -8.06 11.90 -29.55
CA LEU A 13 -8.18 10.80 -28.60
C LEU A 13 -7.58 11.27 -27.26
N ALA A 14 -8.43 11.63 -26.31
CA ALA A 14 -8.00 11.95 -24.96
C ALA A 14 -7.57 10.65 -24.25
N LEU A 15 -6.26 10.50 -24.01
CA LEU A 15 -5.72 9.43 -23.17
C LEU A 15 -6.07 9.73 -21.72
N VAL A 16 -7.03 9.00 -21.17
CA VAL A 16 -7.36 9.05 -19.75
C VAL A 16 -6.37 8.14 -19.01
N PHE A 17 -5.36 8.74 -18.39
CA PHE A 17 -4.50 8.01 -17.45
C PHE A 17 -5.23 7.87 -16.12
N PRO A 18 -5.20 6.68 -15.47
CA PRO A 18 -5.72 6.54 -14.11
C PRO A 18 -4.89 7.40 -13.16
N VAL A 19 -5.51 8.46 -12.64
CA VAL A 19 -4.91 9.26 -11.56
C VAL A 19 -5.20 8.53 -10.26
N PHE A 20 -4.18 7.90 -9.67
CA PHE A 20 -4.28 7.38 -8.31
C PHE A 20 -4.34 8.55 -7.34
N ALA A 21 -5.41 8.62 -6.52
CA ALA A 21 -5.58 9.68 -5.56
C ALA A 21 -4.51 9.57 -4.45
N GLN A 22 -3.77 10.66 -4.21
CA GLN A 22 -2.84 10.79 -3.09
C GLN A 22 -3.60 11.29 -1.86
N SER A 23 -3.24 10.80 -0.67
CA SER A 23 -3.77 11.28 0.59
C SER A 23 -2.66 11.47 1.62
N GLN A 24 -2.83 12.44 2.53
CA GLN A 24 -1.97 12.59 3.69
C GLN A 24 -2.42 11.58 4.76
N GLN A 25 -1.47 10.79 5.25
CA GLN A 25 -1.72 9.74 6.23
C GLN A 25 -0.62 9.73 7.27
N SER A 26 -0.94 9.29 8.49
CA SER A 26 0.08 9.02 9.50
C SER A 26 0.64 7.61 9.33
N VAL A 27 1.90 7.42 9.76
CA VAL A 27 2.56 6.11 9.83
C VAL A 27 3.18 5.95 11.20
N SER A 28 2.84 4.87 11.87
CA SER A 28 3.51 4.37 13.08
C SER A 28 4.05 2.96 12.82
N TYR A 29 4.68 2.34 13.82
CA TYR A 29 5.19 0.98 13.69
C TYR A 29 4.74 0.07 14.83
N ASP A 30 4.79 -1.24 14.55
CA ASP A 30 4.59 -2.31 15.52
C ASP A 30 5.55 -3.45 15.17
N THR A 31 6.36 -3.85 16.15
CA THR A 31 7.38 -4.90 15.98
C THR A 31 6.79 -6.28 15.71
N THR A 32 5.50 -6.50 15.93
CA THR A 32 4.81 -7.72 15.51
C THR A 32 4.98 -7.97 14.01
N TYR A 33 4.99 -6.90 13.22
CA TYR A 33 5.15 -7.02 11.75
C TYR A 33 6.60 -7.25 11.31
N ASP A 34 7.57 -7.27 12.23
CA ASP A 34 8.96 -7.66 11.97
C ASP A 34 9.18 -9.17 12.18
N ASP A 35 8.23 -9.87 12.83
CA ASP A 35 8.34 -11.30 13.08
C ASP A 35 7.96 -12.12 11.84
N SER A 36 8.97 -12.63 11.13
CA SER A 36 8.79 -13.45 9.93
C SER A 36 7.98 -14.74 10.17
N ALA A 37 7.99 -15.26 11.41
CA ALA A 37 7.27 -16.47 11.79
C ALA A 37 5.82 -16.19 12.26
N PHE A 38 5.43 -14.92 12.40
CA PHE A 38 4.07 -14.57 12.84
C PHE A 38 3.04 -15.10 11.86
N SER A 39 2.07 -15.87 12.39
CA SER A 39 1.03 -16.51 11.57
C SER A 39 0.03 -15.49 11.03
N LEU A 40 -0.31 -15.61 9.74
CA LEU A 40 -1.38 -14.81 9.13
C LEU A 40 -2.78 -15.08 9.71
N THR A 41 -2.94 -16.11 10.55
CA THR A 41 -4.17 -16.28 11.34
C THR A 41 -4.36 -15.18 12.39
N GLY A 42 -3.30 -14.47 12.75
CA GLY A 42 -3.32 -13.40 13.74
C GLY A 42 -3.59 -12.00 13.19
N VAL A 43 -3.78 -11.85 11.87
CA VAL A 43 -4.08 -10.56 11.23
C VAL A 43 -5.48 -10.55 10.62
N ALA A 44 -6.04 -9.37 10.33
CA ALA A 44 -7.37 -9.25 9.75
C ALA A 44 -7.47 -9.86 8.34
N CYS A 45 -6.40 -9.78 7.56
CA CYS A 45 -6.33 -10.33 6.20
C CYS A 45 -5.89 -11.81 6.21
N SER A 46 -6.49 -12.63 7.07
CA SER A 46 -6.15 -14.05 7.28
C SER A 46 -6.71 -14.94 6.17
N ASP A 47 -7.84 -15.57 6.39
CA ASP A 47 -8.57 -16.40 5.42
C ASP A 47 -9.76 -15.63 4.80
N GLY A 48 -10.73 -16.34 4.24
CA GLY A 48 -11.82 -15.73 3.49
C GLY A 48 -11.41 -15.41 2.05
N VAL A 49 -12.36 -14.93 1.25
CA VAL A 49 -12.16 -14.70 -0.19
C VAL A 49 -11.07 -13.64 -0.49
N ASN A 50 -10.90 -12.68 0.42
CA ASN A 50 -9.90 -11.61 0.30
C ASN A 50 -8.63 -11.89 1.12
N GLY A 51 -8.57 -13.01 1.84
CA GLY A 51 -7.49 -13.33 2.76
C GLY A 51 -6.19 -13.75 2.06
N LEU A 52 -5.07 -13.50 2.73
CA LEU A 52 -3.75 -13.84 2.23
C LEU A 52 -3.46 -15.34 2.37
N ILE A 53 -4.04 -16.01 3.38
CA ILE A 53 -3.96 -17.48 3.52
C ILE A 53 -4.64 -18.16 2.34
N THR A 54 -5.77 -17.65 1.90
CA THR A 54 -6.49 -18.14 0.71
C THR A 54 -5.66 -18.00 -0.57
N LYS A 55 -4.72 -17.05 -0.59
CA LYS A 55 -3.75 -16.86 -1.69
C LYS A 55 -2.50 -17.73 -1.57
N GLY A 56 -2.38 -18.55 -0.51
CA GLY A 56 -1.29 -19.52 -0.33
C GLY A 56 -0.17 -19.07 0.61
N TYR A 57 -0.31 -17.93 1.29
CA TYR A 57 0.66 -17.47 2.29
C TYR A 57 0.26 -17.94 3.69
N THR A 58 1.24 -18.15 4.58
CA THR A 58 0.97 -18.69 5.93
C THR A 58 1.51 -17.82 7.05
N THR A 59 2.62 -17.12 6.82
CA THR A 59 3.28 -16.25 7.79
C THR A 59 3.58 -14.90 7.16
N LEU A 60 3.90 -13.89 7.98
CA LEU A 60 4.35 -12.59 7.48
C LEU A 60 5.58 -12.75 6.59
N GLY A 61 6.54 -13.58 7.01
CA GLY A 61 7.78 -13.84 6.23
C GLY A 61 7.55 -14.56 4.92
N SER A 62 6.40 -15.21 4.69
CA SER A 62 6.05 -15.82 3.40
C SER A 62 5.53 -14.81 2.38
N LEU A 63 5.16 -13.60 2.80
CA LEU A 63 4.68 -12.55 1.93
C LEU A 63 5.82 -11.96 1.08
N PRO A 64 5.58 -11.68 -0.20
CA PRO A 64 6.65 -11.23 -1.11
C PRO A 64 7.25 -9.88 -0.75
N ASP A 65 6.50 -9.01 -0.07
CA ASP A 65 6.93 -7.66 0.31
C ASP A 65 7.50 -7.58 1.74
N PHE A 66 7.53 -8.71 2.48
CA PHE A 66 8.11 -8.73 3.83
C PHE A 66 9.57 -8.20 3.82
N PRO A 67 9.95 -7.30 4.75
CA PRO A 67 9.25 -6.83 5.95
C PRO A 67 8.36 -5.59 5.74
N SER A 68 8.16 -5.11 4.53
CA SER A 68 7.32 -3.94 4.22
C SER A 68 5.83 -4.30 4.27
N VAL A 69 5.34 -4.68 5.43
CA VAL A 69 3.97 -5.12 5.68
C VAL A 69 3.40 -4.44 6.91
N GLY A 70 2.08 -4.37 7.02
CA GLY A 70 1.44 -3.83 8.22
C GLY A 70 -0.05 -3.57 8.07
N GLY A 71 -0.61 -2.91 9.07
CA GLY A 71 -1.97 -2.42 9.08
C GLY A 71 -2.17 -1.19 8.23
N ALA A 72 -3.34 -1.07 7.63
CA ALA A 72 -3.75 0.08 6.84
C ALA A 72 -5.18 0.51 7.21
N TYR A 73 -5.42 1.81 7.25
CA TYR A 73 -6.73 2.41 7.60
C TYR A 73 -7.88 1.95 6.69
N VAL A 74 -7.55 1.55 5.45
CA VAL A 74 -8.53 1.05 4.48
C VAL A 74 -8.99 -0.38 4.78
N VAL A 75 -8.24 -1.13 5.58
CA VAL A 75 -8.62 -2.47 6.03
C VAL A 75 -9.53 -2.33 7.23
N GLY A 76 -10.85 -2.47 7.01
CA GLY A 76 -11.85 -2.26 8.06
C GLY A 76 -11.97 -3.44 9.05
N GLY A 77 -11.43 -4.60 8.74
CA GLY A 77 -11.49 -5.80 9.56
C GLY A 77 -11.26 -7.08 8.76
N TYR A 78 -11.63 -8.19 9.37
CA TYR A 78 -11.55 -9.51 8.76
C TYR A 78 -12.19 -9.54 7.37
N ASN A 79 -11.49 -10.18 6.43
CA ASN A 79 -11.93 -10.37 5.05
C ASN A 79 -12.28 -9.07 4.29
N SER A 80 -11.68 -7.94 4.70
CA SER A 80 -11.86 -6.66 4.01
C SER A 80 -11.49 -6.79 2.51
N PRO A 81 -12.24 -6.17 1.60
CA PRO A 81 -11.87 -6.12 0.18
C PRO A 81 -10.55 -5.37 -0.07
N ASN A 82 -10.05 -4.61 0.91
CA ASN A 82 -8.78 -3.90 0.85
C ASN A 82 -7.59 -4.72 1.37
N CYS A 83 -7.81 -5.98 1.79
CA CYS A 83 -6.73 -6.91 2.11
C CYS A 83 -5.82 -7.13 0.90
N GLY A 84 -4.52 -7.06 1.11
CA GLY A 84 -3.54 -7.27 0.05
C GLY A 84 -3.39 -6.08 -0.92
N THR A 85 -3.92 -4.91 -0.59
CA THR A 85 -3.64 -3.69 -1.35
C THR A 85 -2.22 -3.22 -1.09
N CYS A 86 -1.59 -2.64 -2.11
CA CYS A 86 -0.22 -2.12 -2.06
C CYS A 86 -0.25 -0.59 -2.00
N TRP A 87 0.54 0.00 -1.10
CA TRP A 87 0.55 1.42 -0.82
C TRP A 87 1.95 1.98 -0.91
N GLN A 88 2.14 2.97 -1.78
CA GLN A 88 3.36 3.74 -1.84
C GLN A 88 3.29 4.87 -0.80
N LEU A 89 4.27 4.90 0.10
CA LEU A 89 4.39 5.88 1.17
C LEU A 89 5.61 6.75 0.91
N TYR A 90 5.42 8.06 0.77
CA TYR A 90 6.48 9.04 0.61
C TYR A 90 6.60 9.88 1.87
N TYR A 91 7.81 9.94 2.45
CA TYR A 91 8.11 10.77 3.62
C TYR A 91 9.02 11.94 3.24
N ALA A 92 8.51 13.16 3.34
CA ALA A 92 9.22 14.37 2.96
C ALA A 92 10.45 14.63 3.85
N GLY A 93 10.45 14.17 5.11
CA GLY A 93 11.58 14.34 6.04
C GLY A 93 12.88 13.72 5.57
N THR A 94 12.81 12.65 4.76
CA THR A 94 13.98 12.00 4.16
C THR A 94 13.97 12.03 2.63
N GLY A 95 12.84 12.36 2.00
CA GLY A 95 12.63 12.22 0.57
C GLY A 95 12.52 10.76 0.10
N LYS A 96 12.36 9.81 1.02
CA LYS A 96 12.29 8.37 0.69
C LYS A 96 10.87 7.92 0.44
N THR A 97 10.77 6.89 -0.39
CA THR A 97 9.53 6.19 -0.72
C THR A 97 9.70 4.71 -0.46
N ILE A 98 8.70 4.09 0.17
CA ILE A 98 8.58 2.63 0.32
C ILE A 98 7.23 2.17 -0.19
N ASN A 99 7.11 0.88 -0.52
CA ASN A 99 5.83 0.25 -0.78
C ASN A 99 5.50 -0.66 0.40
N VAL A 100 4.23 -0.70 0.80
CA VAL A 100 3.76 -1.47 1.96
C VAL A 100 2.54 -2.29 1.56
N LEU A 101 2.55 -3.56 1.90
CA LEU A 101 1.42 -4.47 1.72
C LEU A 101 0.49 -4.39 2.93
N ALA A 102 -0.79 -4.10 2.68
CA ALA A 102 -1.82 -4.05 3.72
C ALA A 102 -2.27 -5.46 4.10
N VAL A 103 -1.98 -5.86 5.34
CA VAL A 103 -2.27 -7.20 5.86
C VAL A 103 -3.20 -7.18 7.07
N ASP A 104 -3.40 -6.02 7.69
CA ASP A 104 -4.14 -5.89 8.93
C ASP A 104 -4.86 -4.54 9.03
N VAL A 105 -5.66 -4.36 10.08
CA VAL A 105 -6.32 -3.10 10.43
C VAL A 105 -5.31 -2.12 11.01
N ALA A 106 -5.41 -0.84 10.63
CA ALA A 106 -4.91 0.28 11.41
C ALA A 106 -6.05 1.26 11.68
N LEU A 107 -6.16 1.73 12.93
CA LEU A 107 -7.22 2.67 13.31
C LEU A 107 -7.01 4.05 12.70
N ASP A 108 -5.75 4.40 12.43
CA ASP A 108 -5.35 5.69 11.86
C ASP A 108 -4.12 5.50 10.97
N GLY A 109 -4.24 5.90 9.72
CA GLY A 109 -3.18 5.81 8.72
C GLY A 109 -2.64 4.39 8.53
N PHE A 110 -1.34 4.22 8.74
CA PHE A 110 -0.65 2.93 8.61
C PHE A 110 0.09 2.59 9.90
N ASN A 111 0.17 1.30 10.20
CA ASN A 111 0.97 0.76 11.30
C ASN A 111 1.83 -0.39 10.76
N ILE A 112 3.09 -0.12 10.47
CA ILE A 112 3.96 -0.99 9.66
C ILE A 112 5.05 -1.63 10.51
N SER A 113 5.87 -2.53 9.93
CA SER A 113 7.05 -3.06 10.62
C SER A 113 8.01 -1.93 11.01
N GLU A 114 8.75 -2.10 12.10
CA GLU A 114 9.80 -1.15 12.50
C GLU A 114 10.89 -1.05 11.42
N GLU A 115 11.25 -2.17 10.79
CA GLU A 115 12.25 -2.19 9.72
C GLU A 115 11.80 -1.36 8.51
N ALA A 116 10.54 -1.48 8.08
CA ALA A 116 10.00 -0.65 7.00
C ALA A 116 9.97 0.84 7.38
N MET A 117 9.56 1.16 8.62
CA MET A 117 9.57 2.53 9.09
C MET A 117 10.99 3.09 9.23
N ASN A 118 11.97 2.29 9.63
CA ASN A 118 13.37 2.68 9.63
C ASN A 118 13.90 2.94 8.20
N THR A 119 13.52 2.13 7.23
CA THR A 119 13.85 2.38 5.82
C THR A 119 13.30 3.73 5.36
N LEU A 120 12.06 4.04 5.71
CA LEU A 120 11.38 5.29 5.33
C LEU A 120 12.00 6.52 6.02
N THR A 121 12.34 6.39 7.31
CA THR A 121 12.78 7.51 8.17
C THR A 121 14.31 7.65 8.28
N GLY A 122 15.09 6.81 7.61
CA GLY A 122 16.54 6.82 7.72
C GLY A 122 17.03 6.33 9.10
N GLY A 123 16.38 5.33 9.67
CA GLY A 123 16.75 4.72 10.94
C GLY A 123 16.16 5.42 12.18
N GLN A 124 15.14 6.26 12.02
CA GLN A 124 14.58 7.08 13.10
C GLN A 124 13.18 6.64 13.55
N ALA A 125 12.77 5.40 13.26
CA ALA A 125 11.44 4.92 13.62
C ALA A 125 11.13 5.10 15.11
N VAL A 126 12.04 4.69 15.98
CA VAL A 126 11.86 4.75 17.44
C VAL A 126 11.81 6.18 17.95
N GLN A 127 12.71 7.06 17.48
CA GLN A 127 12.76 8.45 17.90
C GLN A 127 11.53 9.24 17.46
N LEU A 128 11.06 9.00 16.24
CA LEU A 128 9.92 9.74 15.67
C LEU A 128 8.58 9.16 16.11
N GLY A 129 8.49 7.84 16.29
CA GLY A 129 7.29 7.11 16.71
C GLY A 129 6.16 7.14 15.69
N ARG A 130 5.86 8.31 15.14
CA ARG A 130 4.83 8.55 14.12
C ARG A 130 5.27 9.68 13.21
N VAL A 131 5.02 9.53 11.91
CA VAL A 131 5.31 10.54 10.88
C VAL A 131 4.12 10.71 9.94
N GLU A 132 4.07 11.86 9.26
CA GLU A 132 3.11 12.12 8.19
C GLU A 132 3.73 11.79 6.84
N VAL A 133 2.97 11.11 5.99
CA VAL A 133 3.37 10.69 4.65
C VAL A 133 2.33 11.06 3.61
N THR A 134 2.76 11.12 2.36
CA THR A 134 1.84 11.08 1.22
C THR A 134 1.67 9.62 0.81
N ALA A 135 0.44 9.10 0.90
CA ALA A 135 0.10 7.73 0.57
C ALA A 135 -0.62 7.66 -0.77
N THR A 136 -0.24 6.72 -1.60
CA THR A 136 -0.84 6.45 -2.91
C THR A 136 -1.05 4.95 -3.06
N GLN A 137 -2.29 4.52 -3.33
CA GLN A 137 -2.52 3.12 -3.67
C GLN A 137 -1.93 2.84 -5.05
N VAL A 138 -1.18 1.75 -5.16
CA VAL A 138 -0.58 1.27 -6.40
C VAL A 138 -1.05 -0.15 -6.70
N ALA A 139 -0.71 -0.68 -7.88
CA ALA A 139 -1.07 -2.05 -8.23
C ALA A 139 -0.50 -3.06 -7.20
N ALA A 140 -1.28 -4.08 -6.85
CA ALA A 140 -0.85 -5.12 -5.90
C ALA A 140 0.46 -5.81 -6.33
N SER A 141 0.70 -5.92 -7.63
CA SER A 141 1.93 -6.46 -8.21
C SER A 141 3.20 -5.68 -7.83
N VAL A 142 3.09 -4.40 -7.45
CA VAL A 142 4.23 -3.61 -6.94
C VAL A 142 4.73 -4.16 -5.60
N CYS A 143 3.83 -4.72 -4.78
CA CYS A 143 4.15 -5.46 -3.55
C CYS A 143 4.31 -6.98 -3.79
N GLY A 144 4.31 -7.44 -5.04
CA GLY A 144 4.56 -8.84 -5.40
C GLY A 144 3.34 -9.77 -5.38
N LEU A 145 2.13 -9.24 -5.19
CA LEU A 145 0.87 -10.03 -5.23
C LEU A 145 0.25 -10.11 -6.62
#